data_92764c8c2223c3321e4697520c3e77df
#
_entry.id   92764c8c2223c3321e4697520c3e77df
#
_cell.length_a   1.000
_cell.length_b   1.000
_cell.length_c   1.000
_cell.angle_alpha   90.00
_cell.angle_beta   90.00
_cell.angle_gamma   90.00
#
_symmetry.space_group_name_H-M   'P 1'
#
loop_
_entity.id
_entity.type
_entity.pdbx_description
1 polymer ?
#
loop_
_entity_poly.entity_id
_entity_poly.type
_entity_poly.pdbx_seq_one_letter_code
_entity_poly.pdbx_strand_id
1 'polypeptide(L)'
;MNKLQGAAALLAALISAAGHAAQYQLSNDGIAFTFDDASKKLSIKDAGSGHLLSPKEPFFLTLPDEKVIHAADFKITRVEKQGDTLRVGYAHPDYSVTLTLNVLKGKYASIGYTVAAVGKPREVAKITLFPTAGQSQAPYVDGDINSSPIVADSFFIMPDKPIVNTYAYEATTNLNIELKTPVQPGSPVSYTVYFGTFPEVSQLRRSVNLFINAVRPRPYKPYLHYNSWMDIGFFTPYSEQDVMTRMDEWDKSFITGRGVRLDAFLLDDGWDDRSGRWLFGPAFSSGFAAVREKAASIDSSVGLWLSPWGGYNKPRDERVSHAQEYGYETVDGKFALSGPNYFKNFNQQILSLINNEHITSFKLDGMGNANSHIADSQFASDFDASIALIHNMRSARPDLFINLTTGTNASPSWLFYADSIWRQGDDINLYGPGTPVQQWMTYRDAETYRSIVRKGPLFPLNSLMYHGIVSAAHAYYGLEKVQTDGDFADQTWSFFATGTQLQELYITPSMLNDAKWNTLAEAAKWSRANADVLVDTHWVGGNPTALEVYGWASWRKEKAILGLRNPSDKPQRFYLDLSRAFEIPSGEATAFTLKPVYGSNDTVPASYDAPTVITLKPFETLVWEATPAR
;
A
#
# COMPACT_ATOMS: atom_id res chain seq x y z
N MET A 1 56.73 29.57 -24.71
CA MET A 1 56.14 30.72 -25.40
C MET A 1 54.67 30.48 -25.57
N ASN A 2 53.90 31.42 -24.99
CA ASN A 2 52.46 31.75 -25.17
C ASN A 2 51.40 30.64 -24.86
N LYS A 3 50.81 30.66 -23.70
CA LYS A 3 49.65 31.39 -23.13
C LYS A 3 48.53 31.64 -24.16
N LEU A 4 47.37 31.01 -23.91
CA LEU A 4 46.09 31.74 -23.99
C LEU A 4 45.04 31.01 -23.15
N GLN A 5 44.59 31.75 -22.13
CA GLN A 5 43.44 31.46 -21.27
C GLN A 5 42.16 31.73 -22.06
N GLY A 6 41.18 30.86 -21.92
CA GLY A 6 39.80 31.08 -22.35
C GLY A 6 38.86 30.95 -21.17
N ALA A 7 38.54 32.08 -20.54
CA ALA A 7 37.52 32.18 -19.51
C ALA A 7 36.13 32.07 -20.15
N ALA A 8 35.36 31.06 -19.78
CA ALA A 8 33.94 30.99 -20.08
C ALA A 8 33.18 31.85 -19.06
N ALA A 9 32.70 32.98 -19.49
CA ALA A 9 31.84 33.86 -18.71
C ALA A 9 30.45 33.25 -18.62
N LEU A 10 30.00 32.96 -17.39
CA LEU A 10 28.61 32.71 -17.07
C LEU A 10 27.85 34.04 -17.20
N LEU A 11 27.09 34.19 -18.28
CA LEU A 11 26.14 35.29 -18.41
C LEU A 11 24.87 34.92 -17.68
N ALA A 12 24.71 35.36 -16.43
CA ALA A 12 23.43 35.38 -15.73
C ALA A 12 22.60 36.51 -16.35
N ALA A 13 21.67 36.15 -17.21
CA ALA A 13 20.69 37.11 -17.72
C ALA A 13 19.67 37.41 -16.62
N LEU A 14 19.89 38.49 -15.88
CA LEU A 14 18.87 39.18 -15.10
C LEU A 14 17.96 39.89 -16.10
N ILE A 15 16.85 39.25 -16.48
CA ILE A 15 15.76 39.94 -17.16
C ILE A 15 14.83 40.47 -16.07
N SER A 16 14.98 41.74 -15.72
CA SER A 16 13.93 42.51 -15.07
C SER A 16 12.89 42.85 -16.14
N ALA A 17 11.87 42.01 -16.26
CA ALA A 17 10.73 42.31 -17.12
C ALA A 17 9.65 43.01 -16.29
N ALA A 18 9.36 44.24 -16.65
CA ALA A 18 8.14 44.94 -16.24
C ALA A 18 6.90 44.12 -16.66
N GLY A 19 6.08 43.83 -15.70
CA GLY A 19 4.65 43.56 -15.69
C GLY A 19 3.93 43.03 -16.94
N HIS A 20 4.37 41.94 -17.53
CA HIS A 20 3.53 41.18 -18.46
C HIS A 20 3.14 39.87 -17.82
N ALA A 21 1.82 39.64 -17.72
CA ALA A 21 1.27 38.36 -17.31
C ALA A 21 1.91 37.22 -18.12
N ALA A 22 2.58 36.29 -17.44
CA ALA A 22 3.19 35.15 -18.10
C ALA A 22 2.35 33.90 -17.89
N GLN A 23 2.11 33.18 -18.97
CA GLN A 23 1.48 31.89 -18.93
C GLN A 23 2.53 30.78 -19.05
N TYR A 24 2.54 29.87 -18.08
CA TYR A 24 3.48 28.75 -18.00
C TYR A 24 2.75 27.45 -18.35
N GLN A 25 3.38 26.62 -19.15
CA GLN A 25 2.85 25.32 -19.53
C GLN A 25 3.85 24.22 -19.24
N LEU A 26 3.34 23.08 -18.73
CA LEU A 26 4.04 21.80 -18.59
C LEU A 26 3.16 20.72 -19.20
N SER A 27 3.71 19.79 -19.96
CA SER A 27 2.93 18.72 -20.55
C SER A 27 3.73 17.44 -20.73
N ASN A 28 3.03 16.31 -20.65
CA ASN A 28 3.47 14.99 -21.11
C ASN A 28 2.45 14.44 -22.13
N ASP A 29 2.52 13.14 -22.43
CA ASP A 29 1.65 12.49 -23.42
C ASP A 29 0.16 12.45 -23.04
N GLY A 30 -0.18 12.70 -21.78
CA GLY A 30 -1.56 12.58 -21.29
C GLY A 30 -2.10 13.78 -20.54
N ILE A 31 -1.26 14.61 -19.94
CA ILE A 31 -1.68 15.73 -19.08
C ILE A 31 -0.91 16.99 -19.42
N ALA A 32 -1.61 18.12 -19.48
CA ALA A 32 -1.02 19.44 -19.59
C ALA A 32 -1.46 20.36 -18.46
N PHE A 33 -0.51 20.94 -17.71
CA PHE A 33 -0.74 22.06 -16.81
C PHE A 33 -0.64 23.38 -17.54
N THR A 34 -1.49 24.32 -17.16
CA THR A 34 -1.36 25.74 -17.49
C THR A 34 -1.46 26.56 -16.22
N PHE A 35 -0.51 27.44 -15.97
CA PHE A 35 -0.50 28.37 -14.85
C PHE A 35 -0.31 29.80 -15.35
N ASP A 36 -1.17 30.71 -14.92
CA ASP A 36 -1.13 32.14 -15.23
C ASP A 36 -0.76 32.91 -13.95
N ASP A 37 0.37 33.60 -13.95
CA ASP A 37 0.91 34.25 -12.74
C ASP A 37 0.16 35.53 -12.33
N ALA A 38 -0.48 36.23 -13.27
CA ALA A 38 -1.24 37.44 -12.97
C ALA A 38 -2.60 37.12 -12.34
N SER A 39 -3.34 36.16 -12.89
CA SER A 39 -4.63 35.72 -12.37
C SER A 39 -4.53 34.64 -11.30
N LYS A 40 -3.33 34.06 -11.09
CA LYS A 40 -3.04 32.90 -10.23
C LYS A 40 -3.89 31.68 -10.59
N LYS A 41 -4.41 31.61 -11.81
CA LYS A 41 -5.23 30.51 -12.28
C LYS A 41 -4.38 29.32 -12.70
N LEU A 42 -4.84 28.16 -12.28
CA LEU A 42 -4.26 26.87 -12.61
C LEU A 42 -5.30 26.03 -13.36
N SER A 43 -4.88 25.29 -14.36
CA SER A 43 -5.72 24.29 -15.01
C SER A 43 -4.92 23.07 -15.41
N ILE A 44 -5.62 21.93 -15.48
CA ILE A 44 -5.08 20.65 -15.90
C ILE A 44 -5.96 20.13 -17.03
N LYS A 45 -5.36 19.83 -18.18
CA LYS A 45 -6.06 19.31 -19.35
C LYS A 45 -5.67 17.86 -19.58
N ASP A 46 -6.66 16.99 -19.78
CA ASP A 46 -6.47 15.66 -20.33
C ASP A 46 -6.27 15.76 -21.86
N ALA A 47 -5.11 15.34 -22.35
CA ALA A 47 -4.78 15.42 -23.78
C ALA A 47 -5.63 14.43 -24.62
N GLY A 48 -6.09 13.33 -24.03
CA GLY A 48 -6.90 12.30 -24.71
C GLY A 48 -8.34 12.71 -24.91
N SER A 49 -9.03 13.11 -23.84
CA SER A 49 -10.45 13.50 -23.89
C SER A 49 -10.68 14.98 -24.16
N GLY A 50 -9.68 15.82 -23.88
CA GLY A 50 -9.82 17.27 -23.93
C GLY A 50 -10.47 17.88 -22.70
N HIS A 51 -10.89 17.10 -21.71
CA HIS A 51 -11.47 17.60 -20.47
C HIS A 51 -10.50 18.53 -19.72
N LEU A 52 -11.07 19.55 -19.09
CA LEU A 52 -10.34 20.57 -18.36
C LEU A 52 -10.76 20.57 -16.90
N LEU A 53 -9.81 20.36 -16.01
CA LEU A 53 -9.96 20.45 -14.57
C LEU A 53 -9.32 21.76 -14.08
N SER A 54 -10.12 22.66 -13.49
CA SER A 54 -9.65 23.96 -13.01
C SER A 54 -10.11 24.20 -11.59
N PRO A 55 -9.21 24.33 -10.61
CA PRO A 55 -9.61 24.73 -9.27
C PRO A 55 -10.08 26.20 -9.27
N LYS A 56 -10.96 26.54 -8.32
CA LYS A 56 -11.34 27.93 -8.06
C LYS A 56 -10.13 28.76 -7.71
N GLU A 57 -9.24 28.16 -6.93
CA GLU A 57 -7.93 28.67 -6.53
C GLU A 57 -7.01 27.48 -6.23
N PRO A 58 -5.68 27.64 -6.24
CA PRO A 58 -4.76 26.52 -5.99
C PRO A 58 -4.89 25.92 -4.59
N PHE A 59 -5.16 26.74 -3.57
CA PHE A 59 -5.30 26.36 -2.16
C PHE A 59 -5.96 27.49 -1.37
N PHE A 60 -6.44 27.17 -0.16
CA PHE A 60 -6.71 28.16 0.89
C PHE A 60 -6.43 27.58 2.28
N LEU A 61 -6.20 28.48 3.26
CA LEU A 61 -5.96 28.14 4.65
C LEU A 61 -7.16 28.57 5.49
N THR A 62 -7.69 27.71 6.34
CA THR A 62 -8.71 28.04 7.32
C THR A 62 -8.07 28.15 8.69
N LEU A 63 -8.25 29.27 9.39
CA LEU A 63 -7.75 29.51 10.72
C LEU A 63 -8.70 28.95 11.80
N PRO A 64 -8.28 28.82 13.07
CA PRO A 64 -9.14 28.33 14.15
C PRO A 64 -10.40 29.18 14.41
N ASP A 65 -10.37 30.46 14.06
CA ASP A 65 -11.51 31.38 14.12
C ASP A 65 -12.40 31.35 12.87
N GLU A 66 -12.26 30.31 12.04
CA GLU A 66 -12.96 30.09 10.77
C GLU A 66 -12.63 31.11 9.66
N LYS A 67 -11.74 32.06 9.91
CA LYS A 67 -11.25 32.98 8.87
C LYS A 67 -10.51 32.21 7.80
N VAL A 68 -10.79 32.52 6.53
CA VAL A 68 -10.13 31.92 5.37
C VAL A 68 -9.11 32.89 4.80
N ILE A 69 -7.91 32.41 4.53
CA ILE A 69 -6.86 33.09 3.79
C ILE A 69 -6.79 32.44 2.41
N HIS A 70 -7.21 33.15 1.39
CA HIS A 70 -7.27 32.67 0.02
C HIS A 70 -5.91 32.82 -0.69
N ALA A 71 -5.67 32.01 -1.73
CA ALA A 71 -4.47 32.16 -2.55
C ALA A 71 -4.36 33.58 -3.16
N ALA A 72 -5.49 34.29 -3.34
CA ALA A 72 -5.54 35.68 -3.77
C ALA A 72 -4.86 36.66 -2.79
N ASP A 73 -4.87 36.35 -1.48
CA ASP A 73 -4.29 37.20 -0.42
C ASP A 73 -2.75 37.13 -0.38
N PHE A 74 -2.17 36.16 -1.05
CA PHE A 74 -0.72 36.00 -1.19
C PHE A 74 -0.19 36.77 -2.40
N LYS A 75 1.04 37.26 -2.31
CA LYS A 75 1.80 37.78 -3.46
C LYS A 75 2.64 36.66 -4.06
N ILE A 76 2.65 36.52 -5.39
CA ILE A 76 3.62 35.67 -6.06
C ILE A 76 4.99 36.34 -5.98
N THR A 77 5.97 35.62 -5.44
CA THR A 77 7.32 36.10 -5.25
C THR A 77 8.31 35.49 -6.22
N ARG A 78 7.97 34.31 -6.79
CA ARG A 78 8.85 33.54 -7.65
C ARG A 78 8.04 32.62 -8.54
N VAL A 79 8.38 32.56 -9.81
CA VAL A 79 7.90 31.52 -10.73
C VAL A 79 9.12 31.00 -11.50
N GLU A 80 9.38 29.69 -11.36
CA GLU A 80 10.55 29.07 -11.97
C GLU A 80 10.16 27.78 -12.68
N LYS A 81 10.44 27.72 -13.96
CA LYS A 81 10.29 26.51 -14.76
C LYS A 81 11.67 25.88 -15.00
N GLN A 82 11.79 24.59 -14.63
CA GLN A 82 12.98 23.79 -14.88
C GLN A 82 12.57 22.39 -15.37
N GLY A 83 12.75 22.11 -16.65
CA GLY A 83 12.33 20.86 -17.26
C GLY A 83 10.82 20.63 -17.08
N ASP A 84 10.46 19.49 -16.50
CA ASP A 84 9.09 19.06 -16.23
C ASP A 84 8.51 19.58 -14.91
N THR A 85 9.17 20.56 -14.30
CA THR A 85 8.79 21.14 -13.02
C THR A 85 8.56 22.65 -13.14
N LEU A 86 7.47 23.15 -12.53
CA LEU A 86 7.19 24.56 -12.30
C LEU A 86 7.03 24.81 -10.80
N ARG A 87 7.85 25.71 -10.23
CA ARG A 87 7.73 26.14 -8.84
C ARG A 87 7.16 27.54 -8.76
N VAL A 88 6.16 27.73 -7.89
CA VAL A 88 5.49 29.01 -7.66
C VAL A 88 5.54 29.32 -6.17
N GLY A 89 6.20 30.40 -5.80
CA GLY A 89 6.29 30.89 -4.43
C GLY A 89 5.20 31.93 -4.14
N TYR A 90 4.45 31.73 -3.06
CA TYR A 90 3.40 32.59 -2.53
C TYR A 90 3.84 33.14 -1.17
N ALA A 91 3.77 34.44 -0.96
CA ALA A 91 4.10 35.10 0.30
C ALA A 91 2.89 35.87 0.87
N HIS A 92 2.64 35.66 2.15
CA HIS A 92 1.71 36.37 3.01
C HIS A 92 2.47 36.85 4.26
N PRO A 93 2.03 37.92 4.97
CA PRO A 93 2.73 38.36 6.18
C PRO A 93 2.96 37.26 7.24
N ASP A 94 2.02 36.31 7.36
CA ASP A 94 2.03 35.24 8.37
C ASP A 94 2.44 33.87 7.82
N TYR A 95 2.33 33.66 6.50
CA TYR A 95 2.52 32.34 5.87
C TYR A 95 3.29 32.45 4.54
N SER A 96 3.98 31.40 4.20
CA SER A 96 4.50 31.17 2.86
C SER A 96 3.99 29.84 2.33
N VAL A 97 3.65 29.80 1.03
CA VAL A 97 3.26 28.56 0.35
C VAL A 97 4.09 28.41 -0.91
N THR A 98 4.63 27.23 -1.14
CA THR A 98 5.28 26.89 -2.41
C THR A 98 4.48 25.79 -3.09
N LEU A 99 4.06 26.06 -4.32
CA LEU A 99 3.53 25.03 -5.21
C LEU A 99 4.66 24.47 -6.07
N THR A 100 4.69 23.16 -6.22
CA THR A 100 5.59 22.45 -7.13
C THR A 100 4.76 21.58 -8.06
N LEU A 101 4.55 22.04 -9.29
CA LEU A 101 3.83 21.32 -10.33
C LEU A 101 4.82 20.46 -11.09
N ASN A 102 4.49 19.18 -11.28
CA ASN A 102 5.31 18.25 -12.05
C ASN A 102 4.44 17.48 -13.04
N VAL A 103 4.91 17.32 -14.25
CA VAL A 103 4.42 16.26 -15.14
C VAL A 103 5.30 15.03 -14.94
N LEU A 104 4.65 13.88 -14.75
CA LEU A 104 5.29 12.62 -14.46
C LEU A 104 5.32 11.75 -15.72
N LYS A 105 6.11 10.68 -15.70
CA LYS A 105 6.15 9.74 -16.83
C LYS A 105 4.77 9.10 -17.05
N GLY A 106 4.35 9.03 -18.30
CA GLY A 106 3.03 8.51 -18.67
C GLY A 106 1.94 9.58 -18.66
N LYS A 107 0.76 9.22 -18.18
CA LYS A 107 -0.44 10.09 -18.13
C LYS A 107 -0.70 10.64 -16.72
N TYR A 108 0.36 11.04 -16.02
CA TYR A 108 0.29 11.43 -14.61
C TYR A 108 0.92 12.79 -14.37
N ALA A 109 0.46 13.45 -13.32
CA ALA A 109 0.99 14.72 -12.86
C ALA A 109 0.86 14.84 -11.35
N SER A 110 1.58 15.80 -10.73
CA SER A 110 1.44 16.10 -9.31
C SER A 110 1.57 17.58 -9.01
N ILE A 111 0.93 17.99 -7.90
CA ILE A 111 1.12 19.30 -7.29
C ILE A 111 1.57 19.07 -5.85
N GLY A 112 2.81 19.44 -5.54
CA GLY A 112 3.32 19.54 -4.19
C GLY A 112 2.96 20.88 -3.57
N TYR A 113 2.52 20.85 -2.32
CA TYR A 113 2.19 22.03 -1.50
C TYR A 113 3.10 22.04 -0.29
N THR A 114 3.89 23.08 -0.11
CA THR A 114 4.72 23.28 1.08
C THR A 114 4.28 24.55 1.78
N VAL A 115 3.77 24.42 3.01
CA VAL A 115 3.22 25.53 3.81
C VAL A 115 4.10 25.75 5.03
N ALA A 116 4.57 26.97 5.23
CA ALA A 116 5.35 27.37 6.40
C ALA A 116 4.80 28.66 7.02
N ALA A 117 4.97 28.81 8.33
CA ALA A 117 4.72 30.08 9.01
C ALA A 117 5.88 31.05 8.78
N VAL A 118 5.60 32.35 8.91
CA VAL A 118 6.61 33.43 8.81
C VAL A 118 6.91 33.98 10.19
N GLY A 119 8.17 34.01 10.57
CA GLY A 119 8.69 34.64 11.77
C GLY A 119 8.43 33.88 13.07
N LYS A 120 7.24 33.40 13.32
CA LYS A 120 6.84 32.64 14.52
C LYS A 120 5.83 31.54 14.17
N PRO A 121 5.65 30.51 15.03
CA PRO A 121 4.61 29.51 14.84
C PRO A 121 3.22 30.13 14.64
N ARG A 122 2.42 29.56 13.75
CA ARG A 122 1.08 30.03 13.40
C ARG A 122 0.09 28.88 13.35
N GLU A 123 -1.07 29.07 13.94
CA GLU A 123 -2.14 28.09 13.89
C GLU A 123 -2.85 28.12 12.53
N VAL A 124 -3.07 26.96 11.97
CA VAL A 124 -3.91 26.69 10.81
C VAL A 124 -4.80 25.52 11.18
N ALA A 125 -6.11 25.68 11.20
CA ALA A 125 -7.02 24.59 11.52
C ALA A 125 -7.11 23.60 10.36
N LYS A 126 -7.13 24.12 9.11
CA LYS A 126 -7.30 23.29 7.93
C LYS A 126 -6.59 23.89 6.71
N ILE A 127 -5.93 23.04 5.93
CA ILE A 127 -5.44 23.37 4.60
C ILE A 127 -6.36 22.69 3.58
N THR A 128 -6.91 23.45 2.63
CA THR A 128 -7.68 22.90 1.51
C THR A 128 -6.86 23.03 0.24
N LEU A 129 -6.67 21.88 -0.42
CA LEU A 129 -5.87 21.76 -1.64
C LEU A 129 -6.78 21.55 -2.84
N PHE A 130 -6.45 22.18 -3.93
CA PHE A 130 -7.07 22.01 -5.24
C PHE A 130 -8.63 22.00 -5.20
N PRO A 131 -9.29 22.99 -4.60
CA PRO A 131 -10.75 23.07 -4.57
C PRO A 131 -11.31 23.32 -5.98
N THR A 132 -11.99 22.32 -6.56
CA THR A 132 -12.54 22.43 -7.92
C THR A 132 -14.00 22.81 -7.93
N ALA A 133 -14.47 23.32 -9.07
CA ALA A 133 -15.89 23.53 -9.36
C ALA A 133 -16.12 23.54 -10.87
N GLY A 134 -17.33 23.21 -11.30
CA GLY A 134 -17.75 23.36 -12.68
C GLY A 134 -17.24 22.28 -13.64
N GLN A 135 -17.16 21.01 -13.20
CA GLN A 135 -16.92 19.85 -14.06
C GLN A 135 -18.12 19.59 -14.97
N SER A 136 -17.89 18.91 -16.09
CA SER A 136 -18.95 18.52 -17.02
C SER A 136 -19.88 17.44 -16.43
N GLN A 137 -19.35 16.60 -15.55
CA GLN A 137 -20.10 15.64 -14.75
C GLN A 137 -19.85 15.90 -13.26
N ALA A 138 -20.83 15.56 -12.43
CA ALA A 138 -20.68 15.69 -10.97
C ALA A 138 -19.52 14.80 -10.48
N PRO A 139 -18.51 15.35 -9.82
CA PRO A 139 -17.43 14.56 -9.27
C PRO A 139 -17.92 13.73 -8.08
N TYR A 140 -17.21 12.64 -7.79
CA TYR A 140 -17.50 11.79 -6.62
C TYR A 140 -16.22 11.29 -5.98
N VAL A 141 -16.32 10.92 -4.70
CA VAL A 141 -15.26 10.17 -4.00
C VAL A 141 -15.54 8.70 -4.21
N ASP A 142 -14.57 7.96 -4.72
CA ASP A 142 -14.73 6.53 -4.98
C ASP A 142 -14.27 5.71 -3.78
N GLY A 143 -15.17 5.56 -2.83
CA GLY A 143 -14.99 4.82 -1.59
C GLY A 143 -15.18 5.65 -0.32
N ASP A 144 -15.12 4.98 0.84
CA ASP A 144 -15.25 5.53 2.18
C ASP A 144 -14.07 5.14 3.11
N ILE A 145 -12.96 4.69 2.54
CA ILE A 145 -11.68 4.55 3.26
C ILE A 145 -10.90 5.88 3.22
N ASN A 146 -9.94 6.02 4.12
CA ASN A 146 -9.13 7.24 4.21
C ASN A 146 -8.47 7.58 2.86
N SER A 147 -8.50 8.86 2.50
CA SER A 147 -7.88 9.35 1.26
C SER A 147 -8.34 8.62 -0.01
N SER A 148 -9.61 8.19 -0.03
CA SER A 148 -10.21 7.62 -1.24
C SER A 148 -10.07 8.59 -2.41
N PRO A 149 -9.77 8.09 -3.63
CA PRO A 149 -9.61 8.95 -4.80
C PRO A 149 -10.88 9.73 -5.12
N ILE A 150 -10.72 10.97 -5.58
CA ILE A 150 -11.79 11.74 -6.20
C ILE A 150 -11.76 11.45 -7.70
N VAL A 151 -12.92 11.21 -8.28
CA VAL A 151 -13.12 11.03 -9.73
C VAL A 151 -13.85 12.25 -10.27
N ALA A 152 -13.30 12.91 -11.27
CA ALA A 152 -13.85 14.11 -11.89
C ALA A 152 -13.61 14.08 -13.40
N ASP A 153 -14.69 13.99 -14.19
CA ASP A 153 -14.65 13.77 -15.65
C ASP A 153 -13.75 12.56 -16.01
N SER A 154 -12.66 12.75 -16.75
CA SER A 154 -11.68 11.72 -17.08
C SER A 154 -10.49 11.64 -16.14
N PHE A 155 -10.55 12.32 -15.00
CA PHE A 155 -9.45 12.37 -14.03
C PHE A 155 -9.76 11.57 -12.77
N PHE A 156 -8.73 10.95 -12.20
CA PHE A 156 -8.69 10.61 -10.78
C PHE A 156 -7.68 11.49 -10.05
N ILE A 157 -8.00 11.85 -8.81
CA ILE A 157 -7.21 12.76 -7.97
C ILE A 157 -6.92 12.03 -6.65
N MET A 158 -5.65 11.90 -6.28
CA MET A 158 -5.22 11.16 -5.09
C MET A 158 -4.27 11.99 -4.23
N PRO A 159 -4.54 12.15 -2.93
CA PRO A 159 -3.57 12.72 -2.00
C PRO A 159 -2.48 11.70 -1.66
N ASP A 160 -1.30 12.20 -1.33
CA ASP A 160 -0.15 11.36 -0.94
C ASP A 160 -0.27 10.78 0.48
N LYS A 161 -0.98 11.44 1.39
CA LYS A 161 -1.05 11.02 2.79
C LYS A 161 -2.35 10.27 3.13
N PRO A 162 -2.28 9.24 3.99
CA PRO A 162 -3.43 8.38 4.31
C PRO A 162 -4.46 9.01 5.27
N ILE A 163 -4.31 10.30 5.61
CA ILE A 163 -5.17 11.03 6.54
C ILE A 163 -5.87 12.24 5.91
N VAL A 164 -5.78 12.39 4.59
CA VAL A 164 -6.44 13.49 3.88
C VAL A 164 -7.93 13.19 3.75
N ASN A 165 -8.77 14.14 4.16
CA ASN A 165 -10.20 14.05 3.96
C ASN A 165 -10.55 14.49 2.53
N THR A 166 -10.93 13.53 1.70
CA THR A 166 -11.40 13.76 0.33
C THR A 166 -12.91 13.99 0.33
N TYR A 167 -13.34 15.03 -0.37
CA TYR A 167 -14.74 15.45 -0.38
C TYR A 167 -15.17 15.81 -1.80
N ALA A 168 -16.36 15.35 -2.19
CA ALA A 168 -17.02 15.74 -3.43
C ALA A 168 -18.52 15.93 -3.16
N TYR A 169 -19.07 17.08 -3.55
CA TYR A 169 -20.49 17.38 -3.44
C TYR A 169 -20.90 18.32 -4.57
N GLU A 170 -21.99 18.00 -5.26
CA GLU A 170 -22.45 18.69 -6.47
C GLU A 170 -21.30 18.79 -7.50
N ALA A 171 -20.90 20.02 -7.84
CA ALA A 171 -19.78 20.29 -8.76
C ALA A 171 -18.48 20.69 -8.04
N THR A 172 -18.35 20.40 -6.74
CA THR A 172 -17.22 20.86 -5.91
C THR A 172 -16.42 19.67 -5.36
N THR A 173 -15.09 19.76 -5.41
CA THR A 173 -14.21 18.81 -4.73
C THR A 173 -13.23 19.54 -3.83
N ASN A 174 -12.89 18.96 -2.69
CA ASN A 174 -11.89 19.47 -1.77
C ASN A 174 -11.02 18.31 -1.24
N LEU A 175 -9.74 18.58 -1.08
CA LEU A 175 -8.81 17.74 -0.32
C LEU A 175 -8.45 18.52 0.95
N ASN A 176 -8.98 18.10 2.07
CA ASN A 176 -8.85 18.81 3.34
C ASN A 176 -7.88 18.09 4.27
N ILE A 177 -6.94 18.85 4.81
CA ILE A 177 -5.99 18.40 5.82
C ILE A 177 -6.23 19.20 7.09
N GLU A 178 -6.70 18.53 8.14
CA GLU A 178 -6.82 19.13 9.46
C GLU A 178 -5.47 19.10 10.17
N LEU A 179 -5.05 20.27 10.68
CA LEU A 179 -3.82 20.41 11.46
C LEU A 179 -4.16 20.53 12.94
N LYS A 180 -3.44 19.79 13.76
CA LYS A 180 -3.56 19.81 15.24
C LYS A 180 -2.41 20.54 15.91
N THR A 181 -1.41 20.92 15.13
CA THR A 181 -0.19 21.60 15.60
C THR A 181 0.01 22.88 14.80
N PRO A 182 0.55 23.93 15.42
CA PRO A 182 0.93 25.15 14.69
C PRO A 182 1.97 24.84 13.62
N VAL A 183 1.81 25.45 12.45
CA VAL A 183 2.81 25.43 11.39
C VAL A 183 4.04 26.22 11.85
N GLN A 184 5.23 25.66 11.67
CA GLN A 184 6.50 26.22 12.13
C GLN A 184 7.22 26.98 11.01
N PRO A 185 7.99 28.03 11.32
CA PRO A 185 8.81 28.73 10.32
C PRO A 185 9.93 27.86 9.73
N GLY A 186 10.55 27.04 10.55
CA GLY A 186 11.69 26.19 10.17
C GLY A 186 11.34 24.74 9.79
N SER A 187 10.07 24.33 9.98
CA SER A 187 9.60 22.98 9.70
C SER A 187 8.26 23.05 8.96
N PRO A 188 8.29 23.24 7.63
CA PRO A 188 7.08 23.34 6.84
C PRO A 188 6.33 21.99 6.78
N VAL A 189 5.00 22.07 6.63
CA VAL A 189 4.18 20.91 6.30
C VAL A 189 4.07 20.76 4.79
N SER A 190 4.17 19.54 4.30
CA SER A 190 4.15 19.25 2.87
C SER A 190 3.15 18.15 2.52
N TYR A 191 2.44 18.35 1.43
CA TYR A 191 1.44 17.44 0.88
C TYR A 191 1.56 17.40 -0.64
N THR A 192 1.24 16.25 -1.23
CA THR A 192 1.22 16.10 -2.69
C THR A 192 -0.15 15.60 -3.13
N VAL A 193 -0.67 16.22 -4.17
CA VAL A 193 -1.87 15.75 -4.87
C VAL A 193 -1.44 15.22 -6.23
N TYR A 194 -1.79 13.98 -6.50
CA TYR A 194 -1.54 13.32 -7.77
C TYR A 194 -2.78 13.36 -8.66
N PHE A 195 -2.55 13.44 -9.95
CA PHE A 195 -3.55 13.41 -11.01
C PHE A 195 -3.19 12.36 -12.04
N GLY A 196 -4.17 11.60 -12.45
CA GLY A 196 -4.04 10.70 -13.59
C GLY A 196 -5.32 10.72 -14.41
N THR A 197 -5.26 10.18 -15.63
CA THR A 197 -6.41 10.08 -16.52
C THR A 197 -6.76 8.64 -16.85
N PHE A 198 -8.03 8.39 -17.18
CA PHE A 198 -8.52 7.11 -17.63
C PHE A 198 -9.35 7.27 -18.92
N PRO A 199 -9.27 6.30 -19.86
CA PRO A 199 -9.92 6.43 -21.17
C PRO A 199 -11.43 6.25 -21.11
N GLU A 200 -11.91 5.39 -20.21
CA GLU A 200 -13.33 5.05 -20.02
C GLU A 200 -13.54 4.53 -18.58
N VAL A 201 -14.76 4.66 -18.06
CA VAL A 201 -15.08 4.31 -16.65
C VAL A 201 -14.72 2.86 -16.32
N SER A 202 -14.89 1.93 -17.26
CA SER A 202 -14.50 0.53 -17.10
C SER A 202 -13.00 0.32 -16.87
N GLN A 203 -12.16 1.32 -17.18
CA GLN A 203 -10.71 1.29 -17.00
C GLN A 203 -10.22 2.14 -15.82
N LEU A 204 -11.10 2.74 -15.05
CA LEU A 204 -10.75 3.61 -13.91
C LEU A 204 -9.89 2.85 -12.88
N ARG A 205 -10.38 1.71 -12.37
CA ARG A 205 -9.65 0.89 -11.40
C ARG A 205 -8.24 0.52 -11.89
N ARG A 206 -8.16 0.02 -13.14
CA ARG A 206 -6.88 -0.37 -13.75
C ARG A 206 -5.96 0.83 -13.91
N SER A 207 -6.48 2.00 -14.32
CA SER A 207 -5.69 3.23 -14.45
C SER A 207 -5.10 3.68 -13.11
N VAL A 208 -5.87 3.60 -12.01
CA VAL A 208 -5.40 3.88 -10.65
C VAL A 208 -4.35 2.85 -10.21
N ASN A 209 -4.57 1.56 -10.47
CA ASN A 209 -3.60 0.51 -10.14
C ASN A 209 -2.27 0.69 -10.90
N LEU A 210 -2.33 1.00 -12.19
CA LEU A 210 -1.15 1.31 -13.01
C LEU A 210 -0.40 2.55 -12.49
N PHE A 211 -1.12 3.59 -12.10
CA PHE A 211 -0.54 4.78 -11.50
C PHE A 211 0.21 4.43 -10.21
N ILE A 212 -0.44 3.78 -9.26
CA ILE A 212 0.19 3.39 -7.99
C ILE A 212 1.43 2.52 -8.24
N ASN A 213 1.36 1.55 -9.17
CA ASN A 213 2.51 0.73 -9.52
C ASN A 213 3.65 1.51 -10.18
N ALA A 214 3.36 2.63 -10.86
CA ALA A 214 4.36 3.48 -11.48
C ALA A 214 5.09 4.40 -10.49
N VAL A 215 4.40 4.81 -9.40
CA VAL A 215 4.94 5.80 -8.44
C VAL A 215 5.36 5.21 -7.10
N ARG A 216 4.96 4.00 -6.78
CA ARG A 216 5.34 3.34 -5.51
C ARG A 216 6.85 3.13 -5.41
N PRO A 217 7.43 3.16 -4.19
CA PRO A 217 8.88 3.07 -4.00
C PRO A 217 9.49 1.77 -4.51
N ARG A 218 8.79 0.63 -4.34
CA ARG A 218 9.19 -0.68 -4.80
C ARG A 218 8.16 -1.20 -5.80
N PRO A 219 8.55 -1.56 -7.02
CA PRO A 219 7.65 -2.16 -8.00
C PRO A 219 6.99 -3.43 -7.46
N TYR A 220 5.75 -3.70 -7.89
CA TYR A 220 5.09 -4.96 -7.55
C TYR A 220 5.96 -6.15 -7.94
N LYS A 221 6.17 -7.03 -6.96
CA LYS A 221 6.87 -8.31 -7.12
C LYS A 221 6.45 -9.22 -5.99
N PRO A 222 6.00 -10.45 -6.27
CA PRO A 222 5.70 -11.44 -5.25
C PRO A 222 6.84 -11.58 -4.25
N TYR A 223 6.51 -11.55 -2.98
CA TYR A 223 7.42 -11.66 -1.85
C TYR A 223 6.93 -12.78 -0.95
N LEU A 224 7.47 -13.98 -1.17
CA LEU A 224 7.11 -15.20 -0.47
C LEU A 224 7.99 -15.35 0.77
N HIS A 225 7.40 -15.40 1.95
CA HIS A 225 8.16 -15.54 3.18
C HIS A 225 7.51 -16.46 4.21
N TYR A 226 8.33 -17.16 4.98
CA TYR A 226 7.93 -17.79 6.22
C TYR A 226 7.73 -16.73 7.29
N ASN A 227 6.69 -16.89 8.13
CA ASN A 227 6.45 -16.08 9.31
C ASN A 227 6.39 -16.97 10.55
N SER A 228 7.18 -16.65 11.56
CA SER A 228 7.33 -17.45 12.77
C SER A 228 6.14 -17.37 13.73
N TRP A 229 5.17 -16.44 13.52
CA TRP A 229 4.13 -16.09 14.49
C TRP A 229 3.32 -17.28 15.00
N MET A 230 2.73 -18.07 14.16
CA MET A 230 1.89 -19.20 14.59
C MET A 230 2.66 -20.54 14.65
N ASP A 231 3.94 -20.51 14.31
CA ASP A 231 4.79 -21.71 14.36
C ASP A 231 5.61 -21.78 15.66
N ILE A 232 6.56 -20.86 15.85
CA ILE A 232 7.46 -20.86 17.02
C ILE A 232 7.34 -19.61 17.89
N GLY A 233 6.72 -18.53 17.37
CA GLY A 233 6.75 -17.20 18.00
C GLY A 233 5.49 -16.78 18.76
N PHE A 234 4.40 -17.53 18.77
CA PHE A 234 3.08 -17.11 19.29
C PHE A 234 3.09 -16.86 20.79
N PHE A 235 3.46 -15.62 21.20
CA PHE A 235 3.72 -15.20 22.59
C PHE A 235 4.64 -16.14 23.38
N THR A 236 5.27 -17.09 22.70
CA THR A 236 6.20 -18.05 23.27
C THR A 236 7.62 -17.61 22.94
N PRO A 237 8.53 -17.55 23.90
CA PRO A 237 9.94 -17.31 23.62
C PRO A 237 10.50 -18.39 22.68
N TYR A 238 11.23 -17.97 21.67
CA TYR A 238 11.97 -18.84 20.77
C TYR A 238 13.43 -18.39 20.68
N SER A 239 14.28 -19.28 20.21
CA SER A 239 15.73 -19.07 20.19
C SER A 239 16.27 -19.06 18.76
N GLU A 240 17.53 -18.59 18.64
CA GLU A 240 18.29 -18.69 17.40
C GLU A 240 18.31 -20.15 16.88
N GLN A 241 18.47 -21.14 17.77
CA GLN A 241 18.47 -22.55 17.40
C GLN A 241 17.13 -23.02 16.83
N ASP A 242 15.99 -22.54 17.36
CA ASP A 242 14.67 -22.87 16.82
C ASP A 242 14.52 -22.33 15.39
N VAL A 243 14.99 -21.09 15.14
CA VAL A 243 14.99 -20.48 13.83
C VAL A 243 15.89 -21.27 12.85
N MET A 244 17.11 -21.64 13.27
CA MET A 244 18.03 -22.43 12.44
C MET A 244 17.44 -23.78 12.07
N THR A 245 16.77 -24.44 13.01
CA THR A 245 16.09 -25.71 12.78
C THR A 245 14.96 -25.55 11.75
N ARG A 246 14.16 -24.47 11.86
CA ARG A 246 13.12 -24.18 10.87
C ARG A 246 13.69 -23.92 9.48
N MET A 247 14.79 -23.20 9.38
CA MET A 247 15.47 -22.97 8.09
C MET A 247 15.92 -24.27 7.45
N ASP A 248 16.49 -25.21 8.22
CA ASP A 248 16.88 -26.52 7.70
C ASP A 248 15.68 -27.34 7.19
N GLU A 249 14.57 -27.34 7.91
CA GLU A 249 13.35 -28.03 7.50
C GLU A 249 12.74 -27.44 6.22
N TRP A 250 12.69 -26.13 6.13
CA TRP A 250 12.21 -25.42 4.93
C TRP A 250 13.14 -25.62 3.74
N ASP A 251 14.45 -25.60 3.95
CA ASP A 251 15.42 -25.86 2.88
C ASP A 251 15.22 -27.25 2.32
N LYS A 252 15.23 -28.27 3.18
CA LYS A 252 15.07 -29.67 2.80
C LYS A 252 13.75 -29.93 2.08
N SER A 253 12.64 -29.37 2.59
CA SER A 253 11.32 -29.70 2.11
C SER A 253 10.84 -28.83 0.96
N PHE A 254 11.26 -27.59 0.88
CA PHE A 254 10.70 -26.60 -0.04
C PHE A 254 11.76 -25.89 -0.92
N ILE A 255 12.80 -25.30 -0.30
CA ILE A 255 13.73 -24.45 -1.06
C ILE A 255 14.56 -25.34 -2.00
N THR A 256 15.48 -26.10 -1.46
CA THR A 256 16.30 -27.04 -2.24
C THR A 256 15.49 -28.26 -2.68
N GLY A 257 14.64 -28.79 -1.79
CA GLY A 257 13.85 -29.99 -2.04
C GLY A 257 12.86 -29.87 -3.20
N ARG A 258 12.33 -28.67 -3.48
CA ARG A 258 11.37 -28.42 -4.56
C ARG A 258 11.74 -27.27 -5.50
N GLY A 259 12.90 -26.65 -5.30
CA GLY A 259 13.40 -25.57 -6.14
C GLY A 259 12.50 -24.32 -6.09
N VAL A 260 12.06 -23.92 -4.90
CA VAL A 260 11.25 -22.72 -4.70
C VAL A 260 12.01 -21.75 -3.81
N ARG A 261 12.35 -20.59 -4.32
CA ARG A 261 12.96 -19.55 -3.51
C ARG A 261 11.97 -19.02 -2.47
N LEU A 262 12.40 -18.96 -1.21
CA LEU A 262 11.74 -18.23 -0.13
C LEU A 262 12.48 -16.90 0.05
N ASP A 263 11.79 -15.78 -0.12
CA ASP A 263 12.45 -14.46 -0.13
C ASP A 263 12.98 -14.07 1.25
N ALA A 264 12.27 -14.46 2.32
CA ALA A 264 12.73 -14.22 3.69
C ALA A 264 12.18 -15.24 4.71
N PHE A 265 12.87 -15.34 5.83
CA PHE A 265 12.35 -15.81 7.10
C PHE A 265 12.04 -14.60 7.98
N LEU A 266 10.77 -14.32 8.21
CA LEU A 266 10.34 -13.23 9.06
C LEU A 266 10.20 -13.73 10.50
N LEU A 267 11.03 -13.14 11.39
CA LEU A 267 11.01 -13.40 12.83
C LEU A 267 9.99 -12.44 13.46
N ASP A 268 8.88 -12.99 13.93
CA ASP A 268 7.80 -12.25 14.58
C ASP A 268 8.12 -11.93 16.05
N ASP A 269 7.18 -11.43 16.86
CA ASP A 269 7.39 -11.01 18.25
C ASP A 269 8.11 -12.09 19.09
N GLY A 270 9.14 -11.70 19.83
CA GLY A 270 9.88 -12.58 20.74
C GLY A 270 11.40 -12.59 20.60
N TRP A 271 11.99 -11.83 19.67
CA TRP A 271 13.43 -11.75 19.46
C TRP A 271 14.12 -10.68 20.35
N ASP A 272 13.38 -9.65 20.79
CA ASP A 272 13.88 -8.51 21.56
C ASP A 272 13.93 -8.77 23.07
N ASP A 273 14.63 -7.90 23.79
CA ASP A 273 14.83 -7.95 25.26
C ASP A 273 13.63 -7.42 26.07
N ARG A 274 12.57 -6.98 25.39
CA ARG A 274 11.35 -6.36 25.95
C ARG A 274 11.58 -5.13 26.82
N SER A 275 12.74 -4.47 26.69
CA SER A 275 13.00 -3.19 27.38
C SER A 275 12.28 -1.99 26.74
N GLY A 276 11.64 -2.18 25.59
CA GLY A 276 11.11 -1.10 24.76
C GLY A 276 12.16 -0.37 23.93
N ARG A 277 13.43 -0.73 24.08
CA ARG A 277 14.55 -0.22 23.30
C ARG A 277 14.77 -0.99 21.99
N TRP A 278 14.12 -2.14 21.84
CA TRP A 278 14.23 -3.04 20.68
C TRP A 278 15.63 -3.60 20.48
N LEU A 279 16.31 -3.91 21.58
CA LEU A 279 17.61 -4.59 21.58
C LEU A 279 17.41 -6.11 21.52
N PHE A 280 18.48 -6.83 21.22
CA PHE A 280 18.45 -8.29 21.19
C PHE A 280 18.15 -8.87 22.57
N GLY A 281 17.22 -9.80 22.62
CA GLY A 281 16.94 -10.60 23.81
C GLY A 281 18.04 -11.65 24.09
N PRO A 282 18.00 -12.28 25.27
CA PRO A 282 19.03 -13.28 25.67
C PRO A 282 19.18 -14.43 24.66
N ALA A 283 18.10 -14.80 23.98
CA ALA A 283 18.09 -15.88 22.98
C ALA A 283 18.78 -15.50 21.66
N PHE A 284 19.05 -14.22 21.44
CA PHE A 284 19.73 -13.64 20.28
C PHE A 284 20.86 -12.70 20.69
N SER A 285 21.54 -13.00 21.79
CA SER A 285 22.56 -12.13 22.38
C SER A 285 23.75 -11.82 21.46
N SER A 286 23.99 -12.63 20.44
CA SER A 286 25.00 -12.41 19.39
C SER A 286 24.48 -11.64 18.17
N GLY A 287 23.24 -11.13 18.20
CA GLY A 287 22.56 -10.57 17.04
C GLY A 287 22.07 -11.64 16.08
N PHE A 288 21.86 -11.27 14.82
CA PHE A 288 21.34 -12.18 13.78
C PHE A 288 22.42 -12.73 12.84
N ALA A 289 23.72 -12.63 13.16
CA ALA A 289 24.79 -13.02 12.24
C ALA A 289 24.65 -14.46 11.75
N ALA A 290 24.50 -15.44 12.65
CA ALA A 290 24.35 -16.84 12.29
C ALA A 290 23.05 -17.11 11.49
N VAL A 291 21.94 -16.50 11.89
CA VAL A 291 20.66 -16.63 11.18
C VAL A 291 20.75 -16.08 9.77
N ARG A 292 21.42 -14.92 9.59
CA ARG A 292 21.64 -14.32 8.27
C ARG A 292 22.53 -15.17 7.35
N GLU A 293 23.63 -15.68 7.90
CA GLU A 293 24.54 -16.57 7.17
C GLU A 293 23.79 -17.82 6.70
N LYS A 294 22.99 -18.42 7.57
CA LYS A 294 22.15 -19.57 7.22
C LYS A 294 21.14 -19.21 6.15
N ALA A 295 20.38 -18.11 6.29
CA ALA A 295 19.43 -17.66 5.28
C ALA A 295 20.12 -17.42 3.92
N ALA A 296 21.26 -16.74 3.91
CA ALA A 296 22.03 -16.50 2.69
C ALA A 296 22.52 -17.79 2.02
N SER A 297 22.89 -18.82 2.79
CA SER A 297 23.34 -20.12 2.26
C SER A 297 22.25 -20.86 1.47
N ILE A 298 20.99 -20.51 1.66
CA ILE A 298 19.80 -21.08 0.98
C ILE A 298 19.07 -20.06 0.10
N ASP A 299 19.77 -19.03 -0.38
CA ASP A 299 19.24 -17.94 -1.22
C ASP A 299 18.00 -17.25 -0.62
N SER A 300 18.02 -17.02 0.69
CA SER A 300 16.97 -16.35 1.43
C SER A 300 17.52 -15.18 2.27
N SER A 301 16.68 -14.50 2.99
CA SER A 301 17.05 -13.37 3.85
C SER A 301 16.28 -13.39 5.18
N VAL A 302 16.55 -12.40 6.04
CA VAL A 302 15.87 -12.25 7.32
C VAL A 302 14.98 -11.01 7.29
N GLY A 303 13.74 -11.18 7.72
CA GLY A 303 12.79 -10.12 8.01
C GLY A 303 12.47 -10.05 9.49
N LEU A 304 11.99 -8.90 9.96
CA LEU A 304 11.65 -8.69 11.37
C LEU A 304 10.28 -8.07 11.56
N TRP A 305 9.64 -8.51 12.63
CA TRP A 305 8.50 -7.83 13.22
C TRP A 305 8.99 -6.80 14.25
N LEU A 306 8.40 -5.61 14.21
CA LEU A 306 8.48 -4.60 15.25
C LEU A 306 7.11 -3.92 15.39
N SER A 307 6.87 -3.36 16.59
CA SER A 307 5.63 -2.63 16.84
C SER A 307 5.92 -1.18 17.27
N PRO A 308 5.54 -0.19 16.46
CA PRO A 308 5.65 1.21 16.85
C PRO A 308 4.97 1.54 18.18
N TRP A 309 3.89 0.86 18.54
CA TRP A 309 3.21 1.09 19.82
C TRP A 309 3.61 0.13 20.96
N GLY A 310 4.56 -0.80 20.70
CA GLY A 310 5.13 -1.70 21.72
C GLY A 310 4.63 -3.14 21.66
N GLY A 311 3.68 -3.49 20.80
CA GLY A 311 3.15 -4.85 20.64
C GLY A 311 1.83 -5.07 21.39
N TYR A 312 1.57 -6.32 21.80
CA TYR A 312 0.29 -6.74 22.36
C TYR A 312 0.46 -7.45 23.70
N ASN A 313 -0.61 -7.49 24.49
CA ASN A 313 -0.72 -8.25 25.72
C ASN A 313 0.50 -8.04 26.66
N LYS A 314 0.91 -9.09 27.38
CA LYS A 314 2.01 -9.05 28.33
C LYS A 314 3.34 -8.55 27.75
N PRO A 315 3.79 -8.95 26.55
CA PRO A 315 5.00 -8.39 25.93
C PRO A 315 4.96 -6.87 25.75
N ARG A 316 3.81 -6.30 25.35
CA ARG A 316 3.63 -4.85 25.29
C ARG A 316 3.74 -4.21 26.65
N ASP A 317 3.06 -4.78 27.65
CA ASP A 317 3.04 -4.22 29.00
C ASP A 317 4.45 -4.23 29.62
N GLU A 318 5.24 -5.28 29.36
CA GLU A 318 6.65 -5.36 29.72
C GLU A 318 7.46 -4.22 29.06
N ARG A 319 7.38 -4.06 27.74
CA ARG A 319 8.10 -2.99 27.00
C ARG A 319 7.71 -1.60 27.48
N VAL A 320 6.42 -1.33 27.63
CA VAL A 320 5.91 -0.01 28.02
C VAL A 320 6.19 0.32 29.48
N SER A 321 6.35 -0.69 30.37
CA SER A 321 6.70 -0.46 31.78
C SER A 321 8.04 0.28 31.97
N HIS A 322 8.95 0.19 31.00
CA HIS A 322 10.24 0.88 30.98
C HIS A 322 10.17 2.31 30.38
N ALA A 323 9.00 2.74 29.87
CA ALA A 323 8.86 4.03 29.18
C ALA A 323 9.38 5.20 30.04
N GLN A 324 9.02 5.24 31.32
CA GLN A 324 9.44 6.30 32.25
C GLN A 324 10.96 6.31 32.47
N GLU A 325 11.58 5.14 32.53
CA GLU A 325 13.04 5.00 32.73
C GLU A 325 13.81 5.64 31.57
N TYR A 326 13.31 5.50 30.33
CA TYR A 326 13.97 6.02 29.13
C TYR A 326 13.40 7.35 28.66
N GLY A 327 12.39 7.88 29.35
CA GLY A 327 11.72 9.12 28.96
C GLY A 327 10.90 9.00 27.67
N TYR A 328 10.40 7.80 27.37
CA TYR A 328 9.59 7.57 26.17
C TYR A 328 8.15 8.00 26.38
N GLU A 329 7.60 8.65 25.37
CA GLU A 329 6.23 9.13 25.37
C GLU A 329 5.24 7.98 25.12
N THR A 330 4.14 8.01 25.88
CA THR A 330 3.07 7.00 25.79
C THR A 330 1.70 7.64 25.69
N VAL A 331 0.78 6.97 25.03
CA VAL A 331 -0.65 7.29 24.96
C VAL A 331 -1.45 6.01 25.11
N ASP A 332 -2.44 6.01 25.99
CA ASP A 332 -3.35 4.88 26.24
C ASP A 332 -2.62 3.54 26.46
N GLY A 333 -1.54 3.55 27.25
CA GLY A 333 -0.76 2.35 27.57
C GLY A 333 0.04 1.77 26.43
N LYS A 334 0.36 2.57 25.41
CA LYS A 334 1.18 2.23 24.24
C LYS A 334 2.24 3.29 24.05
N PHE A 335 3.36 2.95 23.42
CA PHE A 335 4.29 3.96 22.96
C PHE A 335 3.62 4.88 21.91
N ALA A 336 3.96 6.16 21.95
CA ALA A 336 3.55 7.13 20.94
C ALA A 336 4.72 7.36 19.97
N LEU A 337 4.57 6.88 18.72
CA LEU A 337 5.65 7.01 17.74
C LEU A 337 5.98 8.47 17.42
N SER A 338 5.00 9.39 17.51
CA SER A 338 5.22 10.83 17.37
C SER A 338 5.99 11.47 18.54
N GLY A 339 6.19 10.75 19.64
CA GLY A 339 6.98 11.23 20.79
C GLY A 339 8.46 11.41 20.43
N PRO A 340 9.07 12.58 20.71
CA PRO A 340 10.44 12.89 20.29
C PRO A 340 11.49 11.88 20.73
N ASN A 341 11.43 11.44 22.00
CA ASN A 341 12.40 10.51 22.55
C ASN A 341 12.19 9.08 22.03
N TYR A 342 10.93 8.63 21.99
CA TYR A 342 10.63 7.30 21.48
C TYR A 342 10.91 7.20 19.98
N PHE A 343 10.51 8.19 19.17
CA PHE A 343 10.82 8.21 17.75
C PHE A 343 12.33 8.12 17.49
N LYS A 344 13.11 8.92 18.23
CA LYS A 344 14.57 8.90 18.08
C LYS A 344 15.15 7.51 18.31
N ASN A 345 14.75 6.84 19.39
CA ASN A 345 15.22 5.49 19.71
C ASN A 345 14.76 4.47 18.65
N PHE A 346 13.46 4.45 18.35
CA PHE A 346 12.87 3.49 17.43
C PHE A 346 13.47 3.60 16.02
N ASN A 347 13.61 4.84 15.52
CA ASN A 347 14.23 5.12 14.24
C ASN A 347 15.71 4.69 14.20
N GLN A 348 16.48 5.01 15.25
CA GLN A 348 17.90 4.61 15.34
C GLN A 348 18.04 3.09 15.33
N GLN A 349 17.20 2.39 16.09
CA GLN A 349 17.26 0.94 16.17
C GLN A 349 16.88 0.27 14.85
N ILE A 350 15.81 0.73 14.19
CA ILE A 350 15.46 0.20 12.86
C ILE A 350 16.60 0.43 11.85
N LEU A 351 17.20 1.62 11.83
CA LEU A 351 18.33 1.89 10.95
C LEU A 351 19.56 1.02 11.28
N SER A 352 19.78 0.71 12.55
CA SER A 352 20.82 -0.24 12.97
C SER A 352 20.54 -1.66 12.43
N LEU A 353 19.29 -2.13 12.54
CA LEU A 353 18.87 -3.42 12.00
C LEU A 353 19.04 -3.50 10.47
N ILE A 354 18.76 -2.40 9.77
CA ILE A 354 18.96 -2.33 8.32
C ILE A 354 20.45 -2.35 7.96
N ASN A 355 21.26 -1.51 8.59
CA ASN A 355 22.65 -1.27 8.20
C ASN A 355 23.61 -2.34 8.74
N ASN A 356 23.43 -2.79 9.97
CA ASN A 356 24.35 -3.71 10.64
C ASN A 356 23.88 -5.18 10.54
N GLU A 357 22.56 -5.40 10.67
CA GLU A 357 21.98 -6.75 10.57
C GLU A 357 21.45 -7.08 9.17
N HIS A 358 21.54 -6.15 8.22
CA HIS A 358 21.14 -6.33 6.82
C HIS A 358 19.72 -6.88 6.63
N ILE A 359 18.80 -6.52 7.53
CA ILE A 359 17.39 -6.92 7.44
C ILE A 359 16.78 -6.40 6.14
N THR A 360 15.98 -7.25 5.48
CA THR A 360 15.44 -7.00 4.13
C THR A 360 13.95 -6.70 4.11
N SER A 361 13.25 -7.03 5.19
CA SER A 361 11.81 -6.79 5.29
C SER A 361 11.39 -6.50 6.72
N PHE A 362 10.32 -5.71 6.85
CA PHE A 362 9.74 -5.35 8.13
C PHE A 362 8.22 -5.52 8.12
N LYS A 363 7.72 -6.21 9.14
CA LYS A 363 6.32 -6.20 9.53
C LYS A 363 6.18 -5.19 10.67
N LEU A 364 5.67 -4.00 10.36
CA LEU A 364 5.41 -2.95 11.35
C LEU A 364 3.97 -3.10 11.84
N ASP A 365 3.83 -3.52 13.09
CA ASP A 365 2.55 -3.93 13.67
C ASP A 365 2.15 -3.01 14.81
N GLY A 366 1.04 -2.31 14.64
CA GLY A 366 0.64 -1.26 15.55
C GLY A 366 1.24 0.10 15.17
N MET A 367 0.73 0.68 14.08
CA MET A 367 1.27 1.91 13.48
C MET A 367 0.94 3.19 14.26
N GLY A 368 0.24 3.07 15.38
CA GLY A 368 -0.16 4.23 16.17
C GLY A 368 -1.55 4.74 15.79
N ASN A 369 -1.79 6.02 16.04
CA ASN A 369 -3.10 6.63 15.88
C ASN A 369 -2.97 7.94 15.09
N ALA A 370 -3.76 8.09 14.03
CA ALA A 370 -3.85 9.31 13.24
C ALA A 370 -4.22 10.55 14.08
N ASN A 371 -4.91 10.33 15.20
CA ASN A 371 -5.35 11.39 16.10
C ASN A 371 -4.43 11.60 17.31
N SER A 372 -3.41 10.77 17.52
CA SER A 372 -2.44 10.95 18.61
C SER A 372 -1.59 12.19 18.34
N HIS A 373 -1.51 13.05 19.32
CA HIS A 373 -0.65 14.21 19.31
C HIS A 373 0.13 14.28 20.65
N ILE A 374 1.42 14.42 20.55
CA ILE A 374 2.33 14.60 21.70
C ILE A 374 2.81 16.06 21.70
N ALA A 375 2.75 16.70 22.86
CA ALA A 375 3.29 18.05 23.02
C ALA A 375 4.78 18.07 22.63
N ASP A 376 5.20 19.17 22.00
CA ASP A 376 6.57 19.38 21.52
C ASP A 376 7.05 18.40 20.42
N SER A 377 6.14 17.57 19.87
CA SER A 377 6.46 16.72 18.72
C SER A 377 6.66 17.56 17.45
N GLN A 378 7.64 17.15 16.66
CA GLN A 378 7.80 17.65 15.28
C GLN A 378 6.76 17.06 14.31
N PHE A 379 6.02 16.04 14.72
CA PHE A 379 5.01 15.35 13.92
C PHE A 379 3.61 15.74 14.37
N ALA A 380 2.72 15.95 13.41
CA ALA A 380 1.31 16.24 13.70
C ALA A 380 0.58 15.02 14.28
N SER A 381 1.03 13.81 13.96
CA SER A 381 0.44 12.56 14.43
C SER A 381 1.45 11.39 14.35
N ASP A 382 1.07 10.24 14.90
CA ASP A 382 1.83 8.99 14.73
C ASP A 382 1.91 8.57 13.25
N PHE A 383 0.92 8.92 12.42
CA PHE A 383 0.98 8.63 10.98
C PHE A 383 2.04 9.47 10.27
N ASP A 384 2.19 10.75 10.62
CA ASP A 384 3.29 11.57 10.08
C ASP A 384 4.65 11.05 10.53
N ALA A 385 4.76 10.61 11.79
CA ALA A 385 5.96 9.96 12.30
C ALA A 385 6.25 8.64 11.57
N SER A 386 5.22 7.83 11.28
CA SER A 386 5.35 6.59 10.52
C SER A 386 5.84 6.83 9.10
N ILE A 387 5.33 7.86 8.42
CA ILE A 387 5.78 8.25 7.08
C ILE A 387 7.26 8.67 7.11
N ALA A 388 7.65 9.48 8.09
CA ALA A 388 9.05 9.89 8.26
C ALA A 388 9.97 8.69 8.56
N LEU A 389 9.55 7.77 9.41
CA LEU A 389 10.26 6.53 9.70
C LEU A 389 10.47 5.70 8.42
N ILE A 390 9.42 5.45 7.66
CA ILE A 390 9.48 4.68 6.42
C ILE A 390 10.38 5.36 5.39
N HIS A 391 10.32 6.68 5.31
CA HIS A 391 11.22 7.46 4.45
C HIS A 391 12.70 7.25 4.82
N ASN A 392 13.03 7.29 6.12
CA ASN A 392 14.37 7.01 6.61
C ASN A 392 14.81 5.57 6.30
N MET A 393 13.93 4.58 6.51
CA MET A 393 14.17 3.19 6.16
C MET A 393 14.47 3.02 4.66
N ARG A 394 13.65 3.61 3.78
CA ARG A 394 13.85 3.59 2.31
C ARG A 394 15.14 4.30 1.88
N SER A 395 15.50 5.39 2.56
CA SER A 395 16.75 6.10 2.30
C SER A 395 17.98 5.25 2.65
N ALA A 396 17.90 4.45 3.72
CA ALA A 396 18.96 3.52 4.10
C ALA A 396 19.00 2.29 3.17
N ARG A 397 17.83 1.78 2.74
CA ARG A 397 17.72 0.63 1.86
C ARG A 397 16.45 0.70 0.99
N PRO A 398 16.56 1.13 -0.28
CA PRO A 398 15.39 1.37 -1.15
C PRO A 398 14.55 0.11 -1.47
N ASP A 399 15.16 -1.06 -1.50
CA ASP A 399 14.54 -2.34 -1.88
C ASP A 399 13.85 -3.08 -0.72
N LEU A 400 13.80 -2.50 0.49
CA LEU A 400 13.07 -3.08 1.63
C LEU A 400 11.65 -3.46 1.26
N PHE A 401 11.19 -4.62 1.74
CA PHE A 401 9.76 -4.92 1.79
C PHE A 401 9.18 -4.44 3.12
N ILE A 402 8.19 -3.57 3.07
CA ILE A 402 7.57 -2.97 4.26
C ILE A 402 6.08 -3.29 4.27
N ASN A 403 5.66 -4.09 5.25
CA ASN A 403 4.28 -4.40 5.54
C ASN A 403 3.79 -3.59 6.75
N LEU A 404 2.66 -2.91 6.61
CA LEU A 404 1.99 -2.20 7.71
C LEU A 404 0.74 -2.99 8.11
N THR A 405 0.62 -3.30 9.40
CA THR A 405 -0.50 -4.11 9.87
C THR A 405 -1.49 -3.31 10.72
N THR A 406 -1.82 -3.73 11.91
CA THR A 406 -2.84 -3.13 12.77
C THR A 406 -2.60 -1.63 12.99
N GLY A 407 -3.66 -0.86 12.98
CA GLY A 407 -3.61 0.59 13.25
C GLY A 407 -3.38 1.47 12.02
N THR A 408 -3.12 0.89 10.84
CA THR A 408 -2.91 1.68 9.61
C THR A 408 -4.14 2.45 9.16
N ASN A 409 -5.35 1.99 9.45
CA ASN A 409 -6.58 2.44 8.80
C ASN A 409 -6.46 2.39 7.27
N ALA A 410 -7.33 1.67 6.60
CA ALA A 410 -7.22 1.43 5.17
C ALA A 410 -7.15 2.73 4.36
N SER A 411 -6.15 2.85 3.50
CA SER A 411 -5.97 3.95 2.57
C SER A 411 -5.05 3.54 1.42
N PRO A 412 -5.38 3.87 0.16
CA PRO A 412 -4.49 3.60 -0.96
C PRO A 412 -3.21 4.45 -0.90
N SER A 413 -3.22 5.58 -0.19
CA SER A 413 -2.06 6.46 -0.04
C SER A 413 -0.91 5.83 0.76
N TRP A 414 -1.16 4.80 1.57
CA TRP A 414 -0.07 4.04 2.19
C TRP A 414 0.88 3.39 1.18
N LEU A 415 0.40 3.09 -0.03
CA LEU A 415 1.19 2.45 -1.07
C LEU A 415 2.22 3.38 -1.73
N PHE A 416 2.20 4.67 -1.43
CA PHE A 416 3.30 5.59 -1.76
C PHE A 416 4.51 5.44 -0.82
N TYR A 417 4.37 4.69 0.26
CA TYR A 417 5.39 4.49 1.30
C TYR A 417 5.72 3.02 1.52
N ALA A 418 4.69 2.18 1.71
CA ALA A 418 4.80 0.76 2.04
C ALA A 418 4.38 -0.15 0.89
N ASP A 419 4.65 -1.45 1.02
CA ASP A 419 4.35 -2.45 -0.01
C ASP A 419 2.97 -3.08 0.19
N SER A 420 2.51 -3.19 1.43
CA SER A 420 1.23 -3.80 1.78
C SER A 420 0.65 -3.24 3.05
N ILE A 421 -0.67 -3.33 3.19
CA ILE A 421 -1.41 -2.98 4.40
C ILE A 421 -2.34 -4.11 4.84
N TRP A 422 -2.74 -4.07 6.10
CA TRP A 422 -3.67 -5.02 6.71
C TRP A 422 -5.08 -4.95 6.11
N ARG A 423 -5.70 -6.14 5.86
CA ARG A 423 -7.07 -6.27 5.36
C ARG A 423 -8.17 -5.87 6.35
N GLN A 424 -7.80 -5.63 7.61
CA GLN A 424 -8.68 -5.44 8.77
C GLN A 424 -9.24 -6.76 9.34
N GLY A 425 -9.92 -6.67 10.48
CA GLY A 425 -10.48 -7.83 11.20
C GLY A 425 -9.44 -8.53 12.08
N ASP A 426 -9.79 -9.72 12.57
CA ASP A 426 -8.92 -10.53 13.42
C ASP A 426 -7.90 -11.32 12.60
N ASP A 427 -6.82 -11.74 13.25
CA ASP A 427 -5.80 -12.62 12.64
C ASP A 427 -6.43 -13.88 12.08
N ILE A 428 -7.14 -14.64 12.94
CA ILE A 428 -7.92 -15.81 12.58
C ILE A 428 -9.29 -15.69 13.25
N ASN A 429 -10.32 -16.02 12.48
CA ASN A 429 -11.65 -16.29 12.97
C ASN A 429 -12.35 -17.25 11.99
N LEU A 430 -13.53 -17.75 12.33
CA LEU A 430 -14.27 -18.71 11.52
C LEU A 430 -15.63 -18.13 11.11
N TYR A 431 -16.02 -18.38 9.86
CA TYR A 431 -17.32 -17.98 9.36
C TYR A 431 -17.87 -18.98 8.32
N GLY A 432 -19.17 -19.26 8.41
CA GLY A 432 -19.88 -20.14 7.46
C GLY A 432 -19.73 -21.63 7.77
N PRO A 433 -20.21 -22.49 6.85
CA PRO A 433 -20.13 -23.96 6.97
C PRO A 433 -18.75 -24.50 6.59
N GLY A 434 -18.56 -25.82 6.79
CA GLY A 434 -17.39 -26.58 6.36
C GLY A 434 -16.37 -26.86 7.45
N THR A 435 -15.21 -27.31 7.05
CA THR A 435 -14.07 -27.53 7.95
C THR A 435 -13.53 -26.21 8.50
N PRO A 436 -12.73 -26.23 9.58
CA PRO A 436 -12.07 -25.02 10.06
C PRO A 436 -11.30 -24.26 8.97
N VAL A 437 -10.67 -24.95 8.03
CA VAL A 437 -9.96 -24.34 6.91
C VAL A 437 -10.94 -23.62 5.97
N GLN A 438 -12.06 -24.26 5.63
CA GLN A 438 -13.09 -23.65 4.79
C GLN A 438 -13.72 -22.43 5.46
N GLN A 439 -13.99 -22.50 6.77
CA GLN A 439 -14.51 -21.38 7.56
C GLN A 439 -13.51 -20.24 7.70
N TRP A 440 -12.22 -20.56 7.87
CA TRP A 440 -11.14 -19.56 7.89
C TRP A 440 -11.03 -18.82 6.57
N MET A 441 -10.98 -19.52 5.44
CA MET A 441 -10.95 -18.87 4.12
C MET A 441 -12.16 -17.95 3.93
N THR A 442 -13.36 -18.40 4.34
CA THR A 442 -14.57 -17.57 4.25
C THR A 442 -14.49 -16.32 5.11
N TYR A 443 -14.00 -16.42 6.34
CA TYR A 443 -13.79 -15.28 7.22
C TYR A 443 -12.77 -14.29 6.65
N ARG A 444 -11.59 -14.78 6.26
CA ARG A 444 -10.52 -13.96 5.67
C ARG A 444 -11.02 -13.12 4.49
N ASP A 445 -11.75 -13.76 3.60
CA ASP A 445 -12.21 -13.13 2.37
C ASP A 445 -13.46 -12.24 2.61
N ALA A 446 -14.29 -12.59 3.61
CA ALA A 446 -15.40 -11.75 4.06
C ALA A 446 -14.90 -10.43 4.68
N GLU A 447 -13.84 -10.48 5.50
CA GLU A 447 -13.23 -9.27 6.04
C GLU A 447 -12.61 -8.40 4.94
N THR A 448 -11.90 -9.02 4.00
CA THR A 448 -11.36 -8.33 2.82
C THR A 448 -12.46 -7.64 2.02
N TYR A 449 -13.55 -8.34 1.74
CA TYR A 449 -14.70 -7.80 1.00
C TYR A 449 -15.34 -6.63 1.73
N ARG A 450 -15.66 -6.80 3.02
CA ARG A 450 -16.34 -5.81 3.83
C ARG A 450 -15.51 -4.54 4.05
N SER A 451 -14.23 -4.70 4.32
CA SER A 451 -13.37 -3.62 4.81
C SER A 451 -12.57 -2.92 3.70
N ILE A 452 -12.29 -3.61 2.60
CA ILE A 452 -11.50 -3.07 1.50
C ILE A 452 -12.32 -3.01 0.21
N VAL A 453 -12.81 -4.15 -0.30
CA VAL A 453 -13.44 -4.20 -1.64
C VAL A 453 -14.65 -3.26 -1.73
N ARG A 454 -15.55 -3.30 -0.74
CA ARG A 454 -16.74 -2.44 -0.73
C ARG A 454 -16.46 -0.99 -0.37
N LYS A 455 -15.48 -0.74 0.49
CA LYS A 455 -15.20 0.58 1.02
C LYS A 455 -14.14 1.34 0.24
N GLY A 456 -13.30 0.65 -0.50
CA GLY A 456 -12.23 1.23 -1.30
C GLY A 456 -12.11 0.51 -2.65
N PRO A 457 -13.08 0.67 -3.58
CA PRO A 457 -13.11 -0.09 -4.83
C PRO A 457 -11.89 0.17 -5.72
N LEU A 458 -11.19 1.28 -5.53
CA LEU A 458 -9.95 1.61 -6.23
C LEU A 458 -8.68 1.19 -5.48
N PHE A 459 -8.79 0.53 -4.32
CA PHE A 459 -7.62 0.02 -3.60
C PHE A 459 -7.00 -1.18 -4.34
N PRO A 460 -5.67 -1.18 -4.63
CA PRO A 460 -5.00 -2.29 -5.30
C PRO A 460 -4.94 -3.55 -4.42
N LEU A 461 -5.76 -4.57 -4.71
CA LEU A 461 -5.82 -5.82 -3.95
C LEU A 461 -4.52 -6.62 -4.00
N ASN A 462 -3.63 -6.31 -4.94
CA ASN A 462 -2.28 -6.88 -5.04
C ASN A 462 -1.35 -6.45 -3.87
N SER A 463 -1.80 -5.54 -3.01
CA SER A 463 -1.01 -4.94 -1.93
C SER A 463 -1.68 -5.08 -0.56
N LEU A 464 -2.42 -6.16 -0.36
CA LEU A 464 -3.03 -6.50 0.92
C LEU A 464 -2.26 -7.62 1.64
N MET A 465 -2.19 -7.50 2.96
CA MET A 465 -1.90 -8.59 3.87
C MET A 465 -3.19 -9.35 4.16
N TYR A 466 -3.35 -10.51 3.55
CA TYR A 466 -4.51 -11.39 3.76
C TYR A 466 -4.41 -12.27 5.00
N HIS A 467 -3.24 -12.33 5.61
CA HIS A 467 -2.85 -13.24 6.71
C HIS A 467 -2.63 -14.68 6.24
N GLY A 468 -2.09 -14.85 5.07
CA GLY A 468 -1.41 -15.98 4.51
C GLY A 468 -2.14 -17.32 4.44
N ILE A 469 -1.30 -18.36 4.29
CA ILE A 469 -1.66 -19.77 4.43
C ILE A 469 -1.34 -20.18 5.86
N VAL A 470 -2.33 -20.74 6.57
CA VAL A 470 -2.20 -21.14 7.97
C VAL A 470 -2.31 -22.66 8.10
N SER A 471 -1.22 -23.30 8.55
CA SER A 471 -1.13 -24.72 8.95
C SER A 471 -0.02 -24.83 9.99
N ALA A 472 -0.26 -24.39 11.22
CA ALA A 472 0.78 -24.14 12.21
C ALA A 472 0.41 -24.61 13.62
N ALA A 473 1.39 -25.11 14.35
CA ALA A 473 1.19 -25.77 15.64
C ALA A 473 0.60 -24.86 16.74
N HIS A 474 0.82 -23.54 16.65
CA HIS A 474 0.25 -22.58 17.58
C HIS A 474 -0.92 -21.77 16.99
N ALA A 475 -1.41 -22.14 15.83
CA ALA A 475 -2.69 -21.65 15.34
C ALA A 475 -3.83 -22.11 16.27
N TYR A 476 -5.04 -21.63 16.04
CA TYR A 476 -6.20 -21.93 16.86
C TYR A 476 -7.44 -22.15 15.99
N TYR A 477 -8.57 -22.45 16.62
CA TYR A 477 -9.85 -22.77 15.97
C TYR A 477 -9.81 -23.99 15.04
N GLY A 478 -8.91 -24.94 15.27
CA GLY A 478 -8.77 -26.16 14.49
C GLY A 478 -7.72 -26.07 13.37
N LEU A 479 -7.14 -24.90 13.12
CA LEU A 479 -6.05 -24.74 12.15
C LEU A 479 -4.70 -25.25 12.67
N GLU A 480 -4.58 -25.52 13.99
CA GLU A 480 -3.48 -26.19 14.65
C GLU A 480 -3.48 -27.71 14.43
N LYS A 481 -4.51 -28.24 13.78
CA LYS A 481 -4.61 -29.67 13.45
C LYS A 481 -4.11 -29.91 12.03
N VAL A 482 -3.62 -31.12 11.78
CA VAL A 482 -3.22 -31.53 10.44
C VAL A 482 -4.44 -31.50 9.52
N GLN A 483 -4.37 -30.70 8.49
CA GLN A 483 -5.42 -30.50 7.49
C GLN A 483 -5.44 -31.66 6.50
N THR A 484 -6.59 -31.89 5.84
CA THR A 484 -6.64 -32.78 4.68
C THR A 484 -5.82 -32.19 3.53
N ASP A 485 -5.36 -33.02 2.59
CA ASP A 485 -4.65 -32.54 1.42
C ASP A 485 -5.52 -31.63 0.55
N GLY A 486 -6.83 -31.92 0.46
CA GLY A 486 -7.81 -31.12 -0.26
C GLY A 486 -7.99 -29.71 0.35
N ASP A 487 -8.26 -29.63 1.67
CA ASP A 487 -8.41 -28.34 2.35
C ASP A 487 -7.14 -27.48 2.25
N PHE A 488 -5.97 -28.11 2.41
CA PHE A 488 -4.70 -27.38 2.26
C PHE A 488 -4.50 -26.89 0.82
N ALA A 489 -4.87 -27.69 -0.17
CA ALA A 489 -4.77 -27.31 -1.58
C ALA A 489 -5.73 -26.15 -1.92
N ASP A 490 -6.99 -26.22 -1.47
CA ASP A 490 -7.96 -25.15 -1.66
C ASP A 490 -7.49 -23.84 -1.02
N GLN A 491 -6.99 -23.89 0.22
CA GLN A 491 -6.43 -22.73 0.90
C GLN A 491 -5.24 -22.13 0.11
N THR A 492 -4.34 -22.99 -0.36
CA THR A 492 -3.15 -22.60 -1.08
C THR A 492 -3.49 -21.91 -2.40
N TRP A 493 -4.27 -22.55 -3.24
CA TRP A 493 -4.63 -22.01 -4.55
C TRP A 493 -5.52 -20.77 -4.47
N SER A 494 -6.50 -20.76 -3.54
CA SER A 494 -7.29 -19.56 -3.25
C SER A 494 -6.41 -18.39 -2.84
N PHE A 495 -5.39 -18.62 -1.99
CA PHE A 495 -4.49 -17.57 -1.55
C PHE A 495 -3.62 -17.02 -2.69
N PHE A 496 -2.95 -17.87 -3.46
CA PHE A 496 -2.10 -17.41 -4.55
C PHE A 496 -2.90 -16.75 -5.69
N ALA A 497 -4.17 -17.15 -5.90
CA ALA A 497 -5.06 -16.53 -6.87
C ALA A 497 -5.47 -15.09 -6.49
N THR A 498 -5.32 -14.68 -5.22
CA THR A 498 -5.55 -13.27 -4.81
C THR A 498 -4.61 -12.29 -5.53
N GLY A 499 -3.49 -12.75 -6.05
CA GLY A 499 -2.49 -11.91 -6.69
C GLY A 499 -1.75 -10.96 -5.75
N THR A 500 -1.89 -11.10 -4.42
CA THR A 500 -1.15 -10.26 -3.49
C THR A 500 0.35 -10.47 -3.61
N GLN A 501 1.11 -9.38 -3.52
CA GLN A 501 2.57 -9.49 -3.49
C GLN A 501 3.10 -9.99 -2.14
N LEU A 502 2.40 -9.74 -1.03
CA LEU A 502 2.79 -10.26 0.27
C LEU A 502 2.26 -11.68 0.44
N GLN A 503 3.15 -12.67 0.27
CA GLN A 503 2.82 -14.09 0.33
C GLN A 503 3.37 -14.69 1.62
N GLU A 504 2.58 -14.59 2.68
CA GLU A 504 2.97 -15.06 4.02
C GLU A 504 2.61 -16.53 4.23
N LEU A 505 3.52 -17.27 4.83
CA LEU A 505 3.36 -18.67 5.17
C LEU A 505 3.49 -18.86 6.68
N TYR A 506 2.37 -19.11 7.35
CA TYR A 506 2.29 -19.49 8.76
C TYR A 506 2.19 -21.03 8.82
N ILE A 507 3.33 -21.69 8.66
CA ILE A 507 3.39 -23.14 8.47
C ILE A 507 4.42 -23.75 9.41
N THR A 508 3.98 -24.75 10.19
CA THR A 508 4.86 -25.67 10.90
C THR A 508 5.22 -26.84 9.96
N PRO A 509 6.50 -27.01 9.56
CA PRO A 509 6.89 -27.99 8.55
C PRO A 509 6.41 -29.41 8.80
N SER A 510 6.40 -29.88 10.05
CA SER A 510 5.96 -31.23 10.43
C SER A 510 4.47 -31.50 10.19
N MET A 511 3.67 -30.47 9.94
CA MET A 511 2.24 -30.62 9.62
C MET A 511 1.98 -30.90 8.14
N LEU A 512 2.98 -30.77 7.30
CA LEU A 512 2.86 -31.00 5.86
C LEU A 512 3.50 -32.33 5.46
N ASN A 513 2.75 -33.11 4.69
CA ASN A 513 3.23 -34.27 3.96
C ASN A 513 3.75 -33.84 2.57
N ASP A 514 4.33 -34.78 1.81
CA ASP A 514 4.84 -34.52 0.48
C ASP A 514 3.81 -33.95 -0.50
N ALA A 515 2.55 -34.39 -0.42
CA ALA A 515 1.48 -33.90 -1.29
C ALA A 515 1.23 -32.41 -1.05
N LYS A 516 1.18 -31.96 0.21
CA LYS A 516 0.98 -30.55 0.58
C LYS A 516 2.18 -29.70 0.19
N TRP A 517 3.41 -30.19 0.41
CA TRP A 517 4.63 -29.50 -0.04
C TRP A 517 4.66 -29.34 -1.55
N ASN A 518 4.25 -30.35 -2.31
CA ASN A 518 4.17 -30.27 -3.78
C ASN A 518 3.14 -29.21 -4.21
N THR A 519 1.95 -29.22 -3.62
CA THR A 519 0.90 -28.22 -3.88
C THR A 519 1.38 -26.80 -3.60
N LEU A 520 2.02 -26.57 -2.45
CA LEU A 520 2.57 -25.26 -2.10
C LEU A 520 3.63 -24.79 -3.10
N ALA A 521 4.54 -25.69 -3.50
CA ALA A 521 5.59 -25.39 -4.45
C ALA A 521 5.04 -25.07 -5.85
N GLU A 522 4.07 -25.84 -6.32
CA GLU A 522 3.41 -25.63 -7.61
C GLU A 522 2.71 -24.27 -7.68
N ALA A 523 1.88 -23.96 -6.69
CA ALA A 523 1.15 -22.70 -6.62
C ALA A 523 2.08 -21.49 -6.47
N ALA A 524 3.16 -21.59 -5.68
CA ALA A 524 4.15 -20.53 -5.54
C ALA A 524 4.90 -20.26 -6.84
N LYS A 525 5.32 -21.31 -7.56
CA LYS A 525 5.95 -21.19 -8.88
C LYS A 525 5.00 -20.58 -9.90
N TRP A 526 3.75 -21.04 -9.92
CA TRP A 526 2.71 -20.52 -10.79
C TRP A 526 2.47 -19.03 -10.54
N SER A 527 2.33 -18.62 -9.29
CA SER A 527 2.13 -17.21 -8.93
C SER A 527 3.29 -16.33 -9.41
N ARG A 528 4.54 -16.76 -9.23
CA ARG A 528 5.71 -16.02 -9.73
C ARG A 528 5.76 -15.93 -11.25
N ALA A 529 5.45 -17.02 -11.93
CA ALA A 529 5.41 -17.07 -13.40
C ALA A 529 4.31 -16.18 -14.00
N ASN A 530 3.28 -15.86 -13.23
CA ASN A 530 2.14 -15.06 -13.64
C ASN A 530 2.07 -13.68 -12.97
N ALA A 531 3.15 -13.24 -12.35
CA ALA A 531 3.19 -11.98 -11.59
C ALA A 531 2.80 -10.76 -12.43
N ASP A 532 3.15 -10.74 -13.71
CA ASP A 532 2.84 -9.69 -14.67
C ASP A 532 1.35 -9.60 -15.05
N VAL A 533 0.58 -10.67 -14.83
CA VAL A 533 -0.88 -10.69 -14.96
C VAL A 533 -1.53 -10.41 -13.61
N LEU A 534 -1.06 -11.10 -12.55
CA LEU A 534 -1.61 -11.02 -11.20
C LEU A 534 -1.51 -9.61 -10.59
N VAL A 535 -0.61 -8.77 -11.05
CA VAL A 535 -0.52 -7.36 -10.64
C VAL A 535 -1.82 -6.58 -10.89
N ASP A 536 -2.66 -7.00 -11.84
CA ASP A 536 -3.96 -6.37 -12.14
C ASP A 536 -5.12 -6.90 -11.27
N THR A 537 -4.85 -7.76 -10.30
CA THR A 537 -5.89 -8.46 -9.53
C THR A 537 -6.97 -7.53 -8.97
N HIS A 538 -8.19 -7.98 -9.05
CA HIS A 538 -9.38 -7.33 -8.48
C HIS A 538 -10.45 -8.37 -8.13
N TRP A 539 -11.41 -7.95 -7.32
CA TRP A 539 -12.52 -8.79 -6.87
C TRP A 539 -13.54 -9.05 -7.96
N VAL A 540 -14.04 -10.28 -8.04
CA VAL A 540 -15.20 -10.66 -8.86
C VAL A 540 -16.19 -11.48 -8.04
N GLY A 541 -17.46 -11.41 -8.43
CA GLY A 541 -18.52 -12.18 -7.78
C GLY A 541 -19.13 -11.50 -6.56
N GLY A 542 -19.69 -12.32 -5.68
CA GLY A 542 -20.58 -11.90 -4.62
C GLY A 542 -19.94 -11.66 -3.26
N ASN A 543 -20.77 -11.73 -2.25
CA ASN A 543 -20.44 -11.48 -0.85
C ASN A 543 -20.17 -12.80 -0.10
N PRO A 544 -18.96 -13.05 0.42
CA PRO A 544 -18.64 -14.25 1.19
C PRO A 544 -19.50 -14.41 2.45
N THR A 545 -19.96 -13.31 3.07
CA THR A 545 -20.85 -13.41 4.23
C THR A 545 -22.26 -13.89 3.90
N ALA A 546 -22.68 -13.71 2.64
CA ALA A 546 -23.92 -14.28 2.12
C ALA A 546 -23.70 -15.68 1.52
N LEU A 547 -22.49 -16.23 1.65
CA LEU A 547 -22.05 -17.52 1.08
C LEU A 547 -22.21 -17.56 -0.46
N GLU A 548 -22.11 -16.42 -1.13
CA GLU A 548 -22.14 -16.32 -2.58
C GLU A 548 -20.78 -16.69 -3.19
N VAL A 549 -20.77 -17.17 -4.44
CA VAL A 549 -19.52 -17.40 -5.18
C VAL A 549 -18.80 -16.10 -5.40
N TYR A 550 -17.51 -16.09 -5.12
CA TYR A 550 -16.64 -14.93 -5.28
C TYR A 550 -15.24 -15.35 -5.74
N GLY A 551 -14.40 -14.37 -6.03
CA GLY A 551 -13.00 -14.64 -6.32
C GLY A 551 -12.24 -13.42 -6.81
N TRP A 552 -11.20 -13.70 -7.58
CA TRP A 552 -10.28 -12.70 -8.12
C TRP A 552 -10.10 -12.88 -9.62
N ALA A 553 -9.99 -11.77 -10.33
CA ALA A 553 -9.65 -11.76 -11.73
C ALA A 553 -8.48 -10.82 -11.99
N SER A 554 -7.72 -11.13 -13.01
CA SER A 554 -6.61 -10.31 -13.49
C SER A 554 -6.58 -10.38 -15.00
N TRP A 555 -6.24 -9.29 -15.67
CA TRP A 555 -6.21 -9.25 -17.12
C TRP A 555 -4.97 -8.56 -17.65
N ARG A 556 -4.50 -9.10 -18.74
CA ARG A 556 -3.51 -8.53 -19.65
C ARG A 556 -3.88 -8.92 -21.07
N LYS A 557 -3.41 -8.17 -22.06
CA LYS A 557 -3.80 -8.36 -23.48
C LYS A 557 -3.72 -9.81 -23.97
N GLU A 558 -2.65 -10.52 -23.58
CA GLU A 558 -2.37 -11.87 -24.06
C GLU A 558 -2.87 -12.97 -23.12
N LYS A 559 -3.25 -12.62 -21.90
CA LYS A 559 -3.58 -13.58 -20.85
C LYS A 559 -4.43 -12.94 -19.73
N ALA A 560 -5.37 -13.71 -19.23
CA ALA A 560 -6.10 -13.37 -18.00
C ALA A 560 -6.08 -14.55 -17.02
N ILE A 561 -6.41 -14.27 -15.76
CA ILE A 561 -6.50 -15.27 -14.68
C ILE A 561 -7.83 -15.07 -13.99
N LEU A 562 -8.51 -16.17 -13.69
CA LEU A 562 -9.75 -16.21 -12.93
C LEU A 562 -9.62 -17.25 -11.81
N GLY A 563 -9.74 -16.81 -10.56
CA GLY A 563 -9.90 -17.68 -9.41
C GLY A 563 -11.31 -17.53 -8.84
N LEU A 564 -12.04 -18.61 -8.61
CA LEU A 564 -13.37 -18.61 -8.01
C LEU A 564 -13.42 -19.54 -6.82
N ARG A 565 -14.22 -19.21 -5.81
CA ARG A 565 -14.52 -20.06 -4.67
C ARG A 565 -16.01 -20.07 -4.36
N ASN A 566 -16.55 -21.24 -4.10
CA ASN A 566 -17.87 -21.43 -3.52
C ASN A 566 -17.72 -21.64 -1.99
N PRO A 567 -18.11 -20.69 -1.13
CA PRO A 567 -18.01 -20.82 0.32
C PRO A 567 -19.15 -21.61 0.96
N SER A 568 -20.13 -22.04 0.17
CA SER A 568 -21.35 -22.73 0.64
C SER A 568 -21.18 -24.25 0.63
N ASP A 569 -21.95 -24.91 1.49
CA ASP A 569 -22.15 -26.37 1.53
C ASP A 569 -23.11 -26.88 0.43
N LYS A 570 -23.50 -26.00 -0.51
CA LYS A 570 -24.39 -26.35 -1.63
C LYS A 570 -23.70 -25.98 -2.96
N PRO A 571 -23.99 -26.74 -4.05
CA PRO A 571 -23.57 -26.34 -5.38
C PRO A 571 -24.16 -24.97 -5.74
N GLN A 572 -23.36 -24.12 -6.41
CA GLN A 572 -23.80 -22.81 -6.88
C GLN A 572 -23.41 -22.58 -8.33
N ARG A 573 -24.16 -21.72 -9.01
CA ARG A 573 -23.85 -21.26 -10.36
C ARG A 573 -23.28 -19.86 -10.30
N PHE A 574 -22.19 -19.65 -11.01
CA PHE A 574 -21.60 -18.34 -11.25
C PHE A 574 -21.82 -17.97 -12.72
N TYR A 575 -22.36 -16.79 -12.95
CA TYR A 575 -22.59 -16.23 -14.30
C TYR A 575 -21.43 -15.31 -14.64
N LEU A 576 -20.44 -15.84 -15.33
CA LEU A 576 -19.25 -15.10 -15.75
C LEU A 576 -19.62 -14.15 -16.90
N ASP A 577 -19.80 -12.88 -16.59
CA ASP A 577 -19.76 -11.79 -17.55
C ASP A 577 -18.29 -11.45 -17.81
N LEU A 578 -17.78 -11.84 -18.97
CA LEU A 578 -16.37 -11.74 -19.31
C LEU A 578 -15.88 -10.30 -19.32
N SER A 579 -16.72 -9.36 -19.79
CA SER A 579 -16.38 -7.95 -19.88
C SER A 579 -16.11 -7.32 -18.53
N ARG A 580 -16.98 -7.62 -17.58
CA ARG A 580 -16.89 -7.13 -16.20
C ARG A 580 -15.82 -7.84 -15.41
N ALA A 581 -15.74 -9.19 -15.57
CA ALA A 581 -14.78 -9.97 -14.81
C ALA A 581 -13.33 -9.63 -15.12
N PHE A 582 -13.01 -9.32 -16.38
CA PHE A 582 -11.66 -8.96 -16.78
C PHE A 582 -11.48 -7.46 -17.06
N GLU A 583 -12.54 -6.66 -16.97
CA GLU A 583 -12.51 -5.22 -17.29
C GLU A 583 -11.79 -4.98 -18.65
N ILE A 584 -12.18 -5.72 -19.68
CA ILE A 584 -11.48 -5.73 -20.97
C ILE A 584 -11.64 -4.37 -21.64
N PRO A 585 -10.54 -3.69 -22.04
CA PRO A 585 -10.63 -2.41 -22.75
C PRO A 585 -11.32 -2.52 -24.09
N SER A 586 -11.98 -1.46 -24.51
CA SER A 586 -12.61 -1.36 -25.83
C SER A 586 -11.61 -1.66 -26.95
N GLY A 587 -11.99 -2.53 -27.89
CA GLY A 587 -11.16 -2.92 -29.04
C GLY A 587 -10.21 -4.10 -28.82
N GLU A 588 -10.18 -4.67 -27.61
CA GLU A 588 -9.44 -5.90 -27.31
C GLU A 588 -10.28 -7.17 -27.57
N ALA A 589 -9.70 -8.35 -27.38
CA ALA A 589 -10.36 -9.63 -27.64
C ALA A 589 -11.64 -9.81 -26.82
N THR A 590 -12.70 -10.29 -27.47
CA THR A 590 -14.03 -10.50 -26.87
C THR A 590 -14.36 -11.95 -26.57
N ALA A 591 -13.49 -12.89 -26.93
CA ALA A 591 -13.64 -14.31 -26.64
C ALA A 591 -12.35 -14.89 -26.08
N PHE A 592 -12.49 -15.79 -25.10
CA PHE A 592 -11.37 -16.41 -24.39
C PHE A 592 -11.60 -17.91 -24.20
N THR A 593 -10.51 -18.63 -24.07
CA THR A 593 -10.48 -20.03 -23.64
C THR A 593 -9.87 -20.10 -22.25
N LEU A 594 -10.66 -20.51 -21.25
CA LEU A 594 -10.24 -20.71 -19.86
C LEU A 594 -9.68 -22.13 -19.73
N LYS A 595 -8.39 -22.26 -19.50
CA LYS A 595 -7.71 -23.55 -19.25
C LYS A 595 -7.53 -23.74 -17.75
N PRO A 596 -7.92 -24.92 -17.21
CA PRO A 596 -7.82 -25.17 -15.77
C PRO A 596 -6.35 -25.20 -15.31
N VAL A 597 -6.12 -24.59 -14.16
CA VAL A 597 -4.87 -24.68 -13.40
C VAL A 597 -5.09 -25.49 -12.12
N TYR A 598 -6.26 -25.30 -11.46
CA TYR A 598 -6.62 -26.02 -10.25
C TYR A 598 -8.14 -26.24 -10.15
N GLY A 599 -8.54 -27.37 -9.54
CA GLY A 599 -9.90 -27.69 -9.12
C GLY A 599 -10.81 -28.25 -10.22
N SER A 600 -10.50 -28.03 -11.51
CA SER A 600 -11.26 -28.56 -12.65
C SER A 600 -10.33 -29.15 -13.69
N ASN A 601 -10.86 -30.06 -14.47
CA ASN A 601 -10.18 -30.58 -15.69
C ASN A 601 -10.80 -30.01 -16.97
N ASP A 602 -11.85 -29.19 -16.86
CA ASP A 602 -12.61 -28.73 -18.01
C ASP A 602 -12.07 -27.40 -18.54
N THR A 603 -11.84 -27.36 -19.84
CA THR A 603 -11.59 -26.13 -20.58
C THR A 603 -12.92 -25.46 -20.91
N VAL A 604 -13.05 -24.17 -20.56
CA VAL A 604 -14.30 -23.44 -20.68
C VAL A 604 -14.13 -22.32 -21.72
N PRO A 605 -14.89 -22.35 -22.85
CA PRO A 605 -14.99 -21.19 -23.73
C PRO A 605 -15.87 -20.11 -23.09
N ALA A 606 -15.47 -18.86 -23.22
CA ALA A 606 -16.22 -17.71 -22.73
C ALA A 606 -16.17 -16.57 -23.74
N SER A 607 -17.28 -15.86 -23.93
CA SER A 607 -17.36 -14.72 -24.83
C SER A 607 -18.15 -13.55 -24.23
N TYR A 608 -18.03 -12.39 -24.86
CA TYR A 608 -18.77 -11.18 -24.52
C TYR A 608 -20.29 -11.30 -24.81
N ASP A 609 -20.65 -12.15 -25.77
CA ASP A 609 -22.02 -12.18 -26.33
C ASP A 609 -23.05 -12.73 -25.34
N ALA A 610 -22.60 -13.57 -24.43
CA ALA A 610 -23.46 -14.12 -23.37
C ALA A 610 -22.64 -14.54 -22.14
N PRO A 611 -23.17 -14.40 -20.91
CA PRO A 611 -22.53 -14.90 -19.72
C PRO A 611 -22.29 -16.41 -19.79
N THR A 612 -21.08 -16.82 -19.44
CA THR A 612 -20.72 -18.24 -19.33
C THR A 612 -21.13 -18.75 -17.94
N VAL A 613 -21.88 -19.85 -17.89
CA VAL A 613 -22.30 -20.44 -16.61
C VAL A 613 -21.26 -21.43 -16.13
N ILE A 614 -20.69 -21.15 -14.95
CA ILE A 614 -19.77 -22.04 -14.23
C ILE A 614 -20.49 -22.59 -13.02
N THR A 615 -20.54 -23.91 -12.88
CA THR A 615 -21.11 -24.57 -11.69
C THR A 615 -19.98 -25.00 -10.79
N LEU A 616 -20.02 -24.54 -9.52
CA LEU A 616 -19.07 -24.93 -8.48
C LEU A 616 -19.75 -25.88 -7.50
N LYS A 617 -19.06 -26.96 -7.15
CA LYS A 617 -19.46 -27.89 -6.07
C LYS A 617 -19.37 -27.18 -4.71
N PRO A 618 -19.92 -27.77 -3.64
CA PRO A 618 -19.71 -27.27 -2.28
C PRO A 618 -18.22 -27.08 -1.96
N PHE A 619 -17.87 -25.92 -1.42
CA PHE A 619 -16.50 -25.54 -1.01
C PHE A 619 -15.44 -25.53 -2.13
N GLU A 620 -15.83 -25.70 -3.37
CA GLU A 620 -14.90 -25.82 -4.49
C GLU A 620 -14.13 -24.50 -4.73
N THR A 621 -12.82 -24.63 -4.91
CA THR A 621 -11.92 -23.59 -5.39
C THR A 621 -11.47 -23.95 -6.80
N LEU A 622 -11.59 -23.02 -7.74
CA LEU A 622 -11.24 -23.19 -9.14
C LEU A 622 -10.29 -22.07 -9.59
N VAL A 623 -9.24 -22.42 -10.32
CA VAL A 623 -8.32 -21.44 -10.91
C VAL A 623 -8.12 -21.76 -12.38
N TRP A 624 -8.26 -20.75 -13.24
CA TRP A 624 -8.01 -20.83 -14.68
C TRP A 624 -7.04 -19.76 -15.18
N GLU A 625 -6.28 -20.13 -16.20
CA GLU A 625 -5.64 -19.20 -17.10
C GLU A 625 -6.51 -19.04 -18.34
N ALA A 626 -6.80 -17.80 -18.74
CA ALA A 626 -7.60 -17.48 -19.90
C ALA A 626 -6.70 -16.86 -20.99
N THR A 627 -6.83 -17.37 -22.22
CA THR A 627 -6.14 -16.82 -23.40
C THR A 627 -7.16 -16.40 -24.44
N PRO A 628 -6.91 -15.31 -25.21
CA PRO A 628 -7.78 -14.93 -26.31
C PRO A 628 -8.05 -16.12 -27.24
N ALA A 629 -9.33 -16.33 -27.58
CA ALA A 629 -9.69 -17.34 -28.58
C ALA A 629 -9.21 -16.90 -29.97
N ARG A 630 -8.65 -17.82 -30.73
CA ARG A 630 -8.19 -17.56 -32.09
C ARG A 630 -9.33 -17.53 -33.11
#